data_70dc0fc08527b911cff2db40376757ae
#
_entry.id   70dc0fc08527b911cff2db40376757ae
#
_cell.length_a   1.000
_cell.length_b   1.000
_cell.length_c   1.000
_cell.angle_alpha   90.00
_cell.angle_beta   90.00
_cell.angle_gamma   90.00
#
_symmetry.space_group_name_H-M   'P 1'
#
loop_
_entity.id
_entity.type
_entity.pdbx_description
1 polymer ?
#
loop_
_entity_poly.entity_id
_entity_poly.type
_entity_poly.pdbx_seq_one_letter_code
_entity_poly.pdbx_strand_id
1 'polypeptide(L)'
;MNKDDTKKDIQSITYRDAGVDIEAGDQLVERIKPFAKKTMRAEVLGGIGGFGSLFEVPKKYKEPVLVSGTDGVGTKLKLAFELNKHDTVGIDLVAMSVNDILVQGAEPLFFLDYFACGKLDVETASQVIKGIAEGCAQSGCALVGGETAEMPGMYPEGEYDLAGFAVGVVEKSEIINGKKIQSGDAVIGLASSGAHSNGYSLIRKIINNEKADFSGPFDGRTLRDVVMEPTRLYVKSILRLKETIQIKGMAHITGGGITENIPRILGADLMAEIQSSNWPLPNLFQWLQDKGNISNTELYRTFNCGIGMALSLIHI
;
A
#
# COMPACT_ATOMS: atom_id res chain seq x y z
N MET A 1 -50.25 50.43 -20.05
CA MET A 1 -48.80 50.01 -20.04
C MET A 1 -48.63 49.00 -18.95
N ASN A 2 -48.82 47.72 -19.29
CA ASN A 2 -48.51 46.60 -18.36
C ASN A 2 -47.02 46.32 -18.40
N LYS A 3 -46.36 46.51 -17.28
CA LYS A 3 -44.99 45.96 -17.06
C LYS A 3 -45.19 44.53 -16.65
N ASP A 4 -44.91 43.62 -17.57
CA ASP A 4 -44.81 42.21 -17.34
C ASP A 4 -43.42 41.99 -16.66
N ASP A 5 -43.43 41.94 -15.31
CA ASP A 5 -42.26 41.52 -14.50
C ASP A 5 -42.19 40.00 -14.54
N THR A 6 -41.61 39.45 -15.60
CA THR A 6 -41.17 38.07 -15.62
C THR A 6 -40.00 37.92 -14.65
N LYS A 7 -40.29 37.69 -13.36
CA LYS A 7 -39.29 37.11 -12.43
C LYS A 7 -38.88 35.76 -13.02
N LYS A 8 -37.70 35.70 -13.62
CA LYS A 8 -37.01 34.40 -13.83
C LYS A 8 -36.89 33.77 -12.46
N ASP A 9 -37.55 32.63 -12.25
CA ASP A 9 -37.26 31.76 -11.15
C ASP A 9 -35.78 31.36 -11.27
N ILE A 10 -34.92 32.04 -10.54
CA ILE A 10 -33.51 31.67 -10.43
C ILE A 10 -33.50 30.43 -9.53
N GLN A 11 -33.39 29.27 -10.15
CA GLN A 11 -33.24 27.99 -9.43
C GLN A 11 -32.04 28.10 -8.51
N SER A 12 -32.21 27.80 -7.24
CA SER A 12 -31.14 27.82 -6.26
C SER A 12 -30.05 26.77 -6.63
N ILE A 13 -28.82 27.20 -6.80
CA ILE A 13 -27.68 26.32 -7.08
C ILE A 13 -27.32 25.58 -5.79
N THR A 14 -27.16 24.26 -5.90
CA THR A 14 -26.80 23.38 -4.79
C THR A 14 -25.33 22.91 -4.88
N TYR A 15 -24.80 22.31 -3.82
CA TYR A 15 -23.45 21.72 -3.83
C TYR A 15 -23.38 20.51 -4.78
N ARG A 16 -24.48 19.76 -4.93
CA ARG A 16 -24.63 18.69 -5.93
C ARG A 16 -24.52 19.22 -7.37
N ASP A 17 -25.05 20.41 -7.66
CA ASP A 17 -24.92 21.04 -8.99
C ASP A 17 -23.45 21.45 -9.26
N ALA A 18 -22.66 21.63 -8.22
CA ALA A 18 -21.22 21.86 -8.30
C ALA A 18 -20.38 20.55 -8.36
N GLY A 19 -21.04 19.38 -8.35
CA GLY A 19 -20.38 18.07 -8.51
C GLY A 19 -20.01 17.37 -7.21
N VAL A 20 -20.49 17.83 -6.03
CA VAL A 20 -20.24 17.19 -4.73
C VAL A 20 -21.54 16.68 -4.13
N ASP A 21 -21.61 15.37 -3.87
CA ASP A 21 -22.80 14.70 -3.33
C ASP A 21 -22.59 14.28 -1.86
N ILE A 22 -23.07 15.12 -0.93
CA ILE A 22 -22.97 14.85 0.52
C ILE A 22 -23.66 13.54 0.90
N GLU A 23 -24.83 13.23 0.30
CA GLU A 23 -25.58 12.01 0.60
C GLU A 23 -24.80 10.75 0.18
N ALA A 24 -24.06 10.81 -0.94
CA ALA A 24 -23.18 9.71 -1.35
C ALA A 24 -22.04 9.50 -0.34
N GLY A 25 -21.48 10.57 0.20
CA GLY A 25 -20.50 10.53 1.28
C GLY A 25 -21.05 9.84 2.53
N ASP A 26 -22.23 10.24 3.00
CA ASP A 26 -22.90 9.63 4.15
C ASP A 26 -23.18 8.14 3.94
N GLN A 27 -23.66 7.75 2.74
CA GLN A 27 -23.88 6.36 2.38
C GLN A 27 -22.59 5.54 2.41
N LEU A 28 -21.47 6.08 1.92
CA LEU A 28 -20.18 5.43 1.99
C LEU A 28 -19.77 5.19 3.44
N VAL A 29 -19.86 6.20 4.31
CA VAL A 29 -19.53 6.08 5.73
C VAL A 29 -20.33 4.96 6.40
N GLU A 30 -21.63 4.86 6.16
CA GLU A 30 -22.42 3.75 6.71
C GLU A 30 -21.98 2.38 6.19
N ARG A 31 -21.63 2.27 4.91
CA ARG A 31 -21.16 1.02 4.31
C ARG A 31 -19.80 0.54 4.87
N ILE A 32 -18.90 1.45 5.18
CA ILE A 32 -17.53 1.09 5.61
C ILE A 32 -17.42 0.81 7.11
N LYS A 33 -18.34 1.31 7.94
CA LYS A 33 -18.35 1.06 9.41
C LYS A 33 -18.18 -0.42 9.78
N PRO A 34 -18.88 -1.39 9.15
CA PRO A 34 -18.70 -2.81 9.45
C PRO A 34 -17.31 -3.35 9.09
N PHE A 35 -16.66 -2.80 8.06
CA PHE A 35 -15.31 -3.22 7.66
C PHE A 35 -14.28 -2.74 8.67
N ALA A 36 -14.32 -1.47 9.02
CA ALA A 36 -13.44 -0.89 10.02
C ALA A 36 -13.63 -1.55 11.39
N LYS A 37 -14.87 -1.84 11.79
CA LYS A 37 -15.16 -2.52 13.05
C LYS A 37 -14.42 -3.85 13.20
N LYS A 38 -14.19 -4.59 12.13
CA LYS A 38 -13.45 -5.88 12.15
C LYS A 38 -11.97 -5.71 12.46
N THR A 39 -11.42 -4.51 12.30
CA THR A 39 -10.00 -4.21 12.53
C THR A 39 -9.72 -3.64 13.91
N MET A 40 -10.78 -3.33 14.69
CA MET A 40 -10.64 -2.62 15.96
C MET A 40 -9.81 -3.39 16.96
N ARG A 41 -8.96 -2.66 17.67
CA ARG A 41 -8.12 -3.12 18.75
C ARG A 41 -8.63 -2.56 20.08
N ALA A 42 -8.22 -3.18 21.20
CA ALA A 42 -8.61 -2.72 22.54
C ALA A 42 -8.13 -1.29 22.85
N GLU A 43 -7.04 -0.86 22.22
CA GLU A 43 -6.46 0.46 22.40
C GLU A 43 -7.20 1.60 21.68
N VAL A 44 -8.17 1.27 20.80
CA VAL A 44 -9.01 2.28 20.13
C VAL A 44 -10.07 2.77 21.11
N LEU A 45 -10.04 4.06 21.45
CA LEU A 45 -10.93 4.68 22.45
C LEU A 45 -12.18 5.36 21.84
N GLY A 46 -12.42 5.18 20.57
CA GLY A 46 -13.55 5.77 19.85
C GLY A 46 -13.97 4.95 18.64
N GLY A 47 -14.83 5.53 17.79
CA GLY A 47 -15.30 4.94 16.54
C GLY A 47 -15.05 5.87 15.36
N ILE A 48 -15.36 5.40 14.14
CA ILE A 48 -15.34 6.21 12.92
C ILE A 48 -16.51 7.21 12.94
N GLY A 49 -16.26 8.44 12.48
CA GLY A 49 -17.26 9.50 12.32
C GLY A 49 -17.07 10.71 13.24
N GLY A 50 -15.99 10.74 14.06
CA GLY A 50 -15.58 11.92 14.78
C GLY A 50 -14.53 12.76 14.02
N PHE A 51 -14.12 13.90 14.58
CA PHE A 51 -13.07 14.74 13.98
C PHE A 51 -11.68 14.10 14.01
N GLY A 52 -11.46 13.12 14.87
CA GLY A 52 -10.21 12.39 14.97
C GLY A 52 -10.38 11.15 15.81
N SER A 53 -9.40 10.24 15.71
CA SER A 53 -9.40 8.98 16.44
C SER A 53 -8.49 9.07 17.66
N LEU A 54 -8.93 8.48 18.77
CA LEU A 54 -8.15 8.34 19.98
C LEU A 54 -7.61 6.92 20.07
N PHE A 55 -6.31 6.80 20.31
CA PHE A 55 -5.63 5.52 20.43
C PHE A 55 -4.70 5.53 21.64
N GLU A 56 -4.88 4.60 22.57
CA GLU A 56 -4.02 4.45 23.74
C GLU A 56 -2.75 3.69 23.33
N VAL A 57 -1.56 4.20 23.71
CA VAL A 57 -0.31 3.48 23.48
C VAL A 57 -0.30 2.21 24.33
N PRO A 58 -0.01 1.01 23.76
CA PRO A 58 -0.06 -0.23 24.51
C PRO A 58 0.88 -0.22 25.72
N LYS A 59 0.38 -0.61 26.89
CA LYS A 59 1.11 -0.57 28.18
C LYS A 59 2.30 -1.55 28.27
N LYS A 60 2.43 -2.46 27.31
CA LYS A 60 3.56 -3.41 27.24
C LYS A 60 4.91 -2.75 26.93
N TYR A 61 4.90 -1.55 26.33
CA TYR A 61 6.13 -0.79 26.02
C TYR A 61 6.52 0.08 27.19
N LYS A 62 7.82 0.04 27.57
CA LYS A 62 8.37 0.82 28.67
C LYS A 62 8.86 2.20 28.19
N GLU A 63 9.56 2.24 27.07
CA GLU A 63 10.02 3.44 26.38
C GLU A 63 9.50 3.43 24.92
N PRO A 64 8.18 3.65 24.71
CA PRO A 64 7.59 3.54 23.38
C PRO A 64 8.11 4.64 22.46
N VAL A 65 8.51 4.25 21.24
CA VAL A 65 8.82 5.18 20.15
C VAL A 65 7.79 4.95 19.05
N LEU A 66 7.09 6.01 18.67
CA LEU A 66 6.16 5.97 17.56
C LEU A 66 6.92 6.01 16.23
N VAL A 67 6.50 5.16 15.31
CA VAL A 67 7.01 5.11 13.93
C VAL A 67 5.84 5.36 13.00
N SER A 68 5.99 6.30 12.09
CA SER A 68 4.94 6.65 11.12
C SER A 68 5.49 6.62 9.70
N GLY A 69 4.63 6.25 8.77
CA GLY A 69 4.91 6.23 7.33
C GLY A 69 3.66 6.58 6.54
N THR A 70 3.87 7.12 5.36
CA THR A 70 2.80 7.39 4.39
C THR A 70 3.23 6.88 3.02
N ASP A 71 2.30 6.30 2.30
CA ASP A 71 2.52 5.82 0.94
C ASP A 71 1.22 5.85 0.14
N GLY A 72 1.33 5.66 -1.16
CA GLY A 72 0.22 5.50 -2.09
C GLY A 72 0.25 4.15 -2.80
N VAL A 73 -0.66 3.95 -3.75
CA VAL A 73 -0.67 2.77 -4.62
C VAL A 73 0.06 3.05 -5.95
N GLY A 74 0.06 4.29 -6.37
CA GLY A 74 0.69 4.71 -7.61
C GLY A 74 -0.07 4.25 -8.85
N THR A 75 0.67 4.09 -9.96
CA THR A 75 0.06 3.87 -11.29
C THR A 75 -0.52 2.46 -11.50
N LYS A 76 -0.47 1.57 -10.49
CA LYS A 76 -1.27 0.35 -10.44
C LYS A 76 -2.77 0.67 -10.48
N LEU A 77 -3.19 1.82 -9.91
CA LEU A 77 -4.56 2.30 -9.96
C LEU A 77 -5.09 2.42 -11.40
N LYS A 78 -4.25 2.79 -12.37
CA LYS A 78 -4.68 2.84 -13.77
C LYS A 78 -5.11 1.48 -14.33
N LEU A 79 -4.49 0.38 -13.86
CA LEU A 79 -4.95 -0.97 -14.19
C LEU A 79 -6.23 -1.32 -13.42
N ALA A 80 -6.37 -0.86 -12.18
CA ALA A 80 -7.61 -1.06 -11.43
C ALA A 80 -8.81 -0.43 -12.15
N PHE A 81 -8.65 0.78 -12.71
CA PHE A 81 -9.69 1.45 -13.50
C PHE A 81 -9.99 0.69 -14.80
N GLU A 82 -8.96 0.36 -15.57
CA GLU A 82 -9.08 -0.34 -16.85
C GLU A 82 -9.75 -1.72 -16.70
N LEU A 83 -9.39 -2.44 -15.64
CA LEU A 83 -9.86 -3.79 -15.37
C LEU A 83 -11.12 -3.85 -14.50
N ASN A 84 -11.61 -2.71 -14.03
CA ASN A 84 -12.69 -2.60 -13.05
C ASN A 84 -12.47 -3.55 -11.86
N LYS A 85 -11.25 -3.47 -11.24
CA LYS A 85 -10.84 -4.32 -10.12
C LYS A 85 -10.28 -3.45 -8.98
N HIS A 86 -11.13 -3.17 -8.01
CA HIS A 86 -10.87 -2.20 -6.94
C HIS A 86 -10.64 -2.84 -5.57
N ASP A 87 -10.98 -4.10 -5.40
CA ASP A 87 -11.00 -4.82 -4.13
C ASP A 87 -9.61 -5.17 -3.56
N THR A 88 -8.54 -5.09 -4.36
CA THR A 88 -7.19 -5.45 -3.95
C THR A 88 -6.28 -4.24 -3.70
N VAL A 89 -6.54 -3.09 -4.33
CA VAL A 89 -5.66 -1.92 -4.22
C VAL A 89 -5.62 -1.30 -2.82
N GLY A 90 -6.68 -1.51 -2.02
CA GLY A 90 -6.69 -1.13 -0.61
C GLY A 90 -5.70 -1.97 0.22
N ILE A 91 -5.51 -3.25 -0.11
CA ILE A 91 -4.49 -4.09 0.51
C ILE A 91 -3.09 -3.58 0.14
N ASP A 92 -2.88 -3.20 -1.13
CA ASP A 92 -1.63 -2.57 -1.57
C ASP A 92 -1.31 -1.33 -0.74
N LEU A 93 -2.27 -0.42 -0.57
CA LEU A 93 -2.10 0.82 0.19
C LEU A 93 -1.64 0.56 1.63
N VAL A 94 -2.30 -0.36 2.32
CA VAL A 94 -1.92 -0.74 3.69
C VAL A 94 -0.55 -1.39 3.71
N ALA A 95 -0.30 -2.34 2.82
CA ALA A 95 0.95 -3.09 2.79
C ALA A 95 2.16 -2.19 2.53
N MET A 96 2.06 -1.24 1.60
CA MET A 96 3.14 -0.28 1.32
C MET A 96 3.49 0.52 2.58
N SER A 97 2.48 1.02 3.30
CA SER A 97 2.69 1.84 4.49
C SER A 97 3.15 1.03 5.72
N VAL A 98 2.51 -0.13 6.01
CA VAL A 98 2.85 -0.89 7.22
C VAL A 98 4.15 -1.67 7.10
N ASN A 99 4.54 -2.12 5.90
CA ASN A 99 5.83 -2.75 5.70
C ASN A 99 6.98 -1.76 5.92
N ASP A 100 6.79 -0.48 5.57
CA ASP A 100 7.80 0.57 5.78
C ASP A 100 8.03 0.90 7.25
N ILE A 101 6.99 0.92 8.08
CA ILE A 101 7.19 1.10 9.53
C ILE A 101 7.71 -0.19 10.18
N LEU A 102 7.35 -1.36 9.66
CA LEU A 102 7.81 -2.66 10.12
C LEU A 102 9.33 -2.81 10.03
N VAL A 103 9.99 -2.28 8.98
CA VAL A 103 11.44 -2.41 8.80
C VAL A 103 12.24 -1.75 9.91
N GLN A 104 11.64 -0.85 10.68
CA GLN A 104 12.23 -0.28 11.89
C GLN A 104 11.92 -1.08 13.16
N GLY A 105 11.25 -2.23 13.03
CA GLY A 105 10.88 -3.12 14.12
C GLY A 105 9.54 -2.79 14.77
N ALA A 106 8.79 -1.83 14.22
CA ALA A 106 7.54 -1.37 14.79
C ALA A 106 6.38 -2.35 14.56
N GLU A 107 5.54 -2.49 15.59
CA GLU A 107 4.20 -3.08 15.49
C GLU A 107 3.25 -2.01 14.96
N PRO A 108 2.55 -2.23 13.82
CA PRO A 108 1.52 -1.31 13.35
C PRO A 108 0.36 -1.22 14.37
N LEU A 109 -0.05 -0.01 14.71
CA LEU A 109 -1.13 0.24 15.67
C LEU A 109 -2.43 0.60 14.96
N PHE A 110 -2.38 1.64 14.13
CA PHE A 110 -3.54 2.13 13.40
C PHE A 110 -3.17 2.70 12.03
N PHE A 111 -4.19 2.79 11.21
CA PHE A 111 -4.14 3.24 9.83
C PHE A 111 -5.23 4.28 9.56
N LEU A 112 -4.90 5.25 8.73
CA LEU A 112 -5.79 6.24 8.16
C LEU A 112 -5.61 6.26 6.65
N ASP A 113 -6.70 6.48 5.90
CA ASP A 113 -6.63 6.62 4.45
C ASP A 113 -7.14 7.99 3.98
N TYR A 114 -6.71 8.38 2.81
CA TYR A 114 -7.24 9.48 2.04
C TYR A 114 -7.65 8.96 0.67
N PHE A 115 -8.95 9.01 0.40
CA PHE A 115 -9.54 8.66 -0.88
C PHE A 115 -9.98 9.93 -1.59
N ALA A 116 -9.33 10.29 -2.70
CA ALA A 116 -9.63 11.47 -3.49
C ALA A 116 -10.14 11.08 -4.88
N CYS A 117 -11.27 11.64 -5.31
CA CYS A 117 -11.86 11.32 -6.61
C CYS A 117 -12.47 12.55 -7.28
N GLY A 118 -12.74 12.48 -8.59
CA GLY A 118 -13.45 13.53 -9.31
C GLY A 118 -14.95 13.52 -9.00
N LYS A 119 -15.53 12.30 -8.90
CA LYS A 119 -16.91 12.04 -8.53
C LYS A 119 -16.97 10.75 -7.75
N LEU A 120 -17.68 10.75 -6.63
CA LEU A 120 -17.77 9.60 -5.75
C LEU A 120 -18.70 8.52 -6.32
N ASP A 121 -18.14 7.37 -6.67
CA ASP A 121 -18.87 6.12 -6.84
C ASP A 121 -18.79 5.30 -5.56
N VAL A 122 -19.92 5.19 -4.85
CA VAL A 122 -20.00 4.56 -3.53
C VAL A 122 -19.63 3.08 -3.57
N GLU A 123 -19.94 2.38 -4.68
CA GLU A 123 -19.62 0.97 -4.81
C GLU A 123 -18.12 0.75 -4.95
N THR A 124 -17.48 1.47 -5.85
CA THR A 124 -16.01 1.45 -6.06
C THR A 124 -15.26 1.83 -4.79
N ALA A 125 -15.63 2.95 -4.16
CA ALA A 125 -15.00 3.41 -2.91
C ALA A 125 -15.16 2.37 -1.79
N SER A 126 -16.35 1.77 -1.67
CA SER A 126 -16.60 0.70 -0.68
C SER A 126 -15.71 -0.53 -0.91
N GLN A 127 -15.46 -0.93 -2.16
CA GLN A 127 -14.54 -2.04 -2.48
C GLN A 127 -13.10 -1.70 -2.10
N VAL A 128 -12.64 -0.50 -2.38
CA VAL A 128 -11.29 -0.03 -2.00
C VAL A 128 -11.14 -0.06 -0.48
N ILE A 129 -12.08 0.53 0.26
CA ILE A 129 -12.00 0.62 1.73
C ILE A 129 -12.16 -0.77 2.37
N LYS A 130 -12.93 -1.67 1.76
CA LYS A 130 -12.96 -3.08 2.17
C LYS A 130 -11.57 -3.73 2.04
N GLY A 131 -10.85 -3.46 0.95
CA GLY A 131 -9.47 -3.90 0.76
C GLY A 131 -8.52 -3.29 1.81
N ILE A 132 -8.69 -2.01 2.16
CA ILE A 132 -7.93 -1.36 3.23
C ILE A 132 -8.18 -2.07 4.57
N ALA A 133 -9.44 -2.31 4.92
CA ALA A 133 -9.78 -3.02 6.15
C ALA A 133 -9.22 -4.45 6.19
N GLU A 134 -9.20 -5.15 5.06
CA GLU A 134 -8.57 -6.47 4.94
C GLU A 134 -7.06 -6.41 5.19
N GLY A 135 -6.36 -5.46 4.57
CA GLY A 135 -4.93 -5.23 4.81
C GLY A 135 -4.63 -4.89 6.28
N CYS A 136 -5.49 -4.07 6.91
CA CYS A 136 -5.39 -3.73 8.33
C CYS A 136 -5.58 -4.98 9.21
N ALA A 137 -6.59 -5.82 8.94
CA ALA A 137 -6.82 -7.06 9.68
C ALA A 137 -5.65 -8.05 9.54
N GLN A 138 -5.10 -8.19 8.33
CA GLN A 138 -3.93 -9.04 8.09
C GLN A 138 -2.70 -8.55 8.83
N SER A 139 -2.48 -7.24 8.93
CA SER A 139 -1.34 -6.63 9.64
C SER A 139 -1.57 -6.47 11.15
N GLY A 140 -2.81 -6.69 11.64
CA GLY A 140 -3.16 -6.51 13.05
C GLY A 140 -3.23 -5.04 13.47
N CYS A 141 -3.49 -4.13 12.53
CA CYS A 141 -3.61 -2.70 12.74
C CYS A 141 -5.09 -2.27 12.62
N ALA A 142 -5.49 -1.24 13.35
CA ALA A 142 -6.87 -0.76 13.33
C ALA A 142 -7.07 0.31 12.24
N LEU A 143 -8.09 0.15 11.38
CA LEU A 143 -8.55 1.24 10.52
C LEU A 143 -9.41 2.17 11.37
N VAL A 144 -8.85 3.29 11.79
CA VAL A 144 -9.48 4.17 12.79
C VAL A 144 -10.15 5.41 12.19
N GLY A 145 -9.95 5.66 10.92
CA GLY A 145 -10.54 6.79 10.21
C GLY A 145 -9.94 6.96 8.83
N GLY A 146 -10.32 8.03 8.18
CA GLY A 146 -9.86 8.43 6.85
C GLY A 146 -10.61 9.66 6.39
N GLU A 147 -10.36 10.05 5.14
CA GLU A 147 -11.04 11.14 4.46
C GLU A 147 -11.48 10.71 3.07
N THR A 148 -12.67 11.07 2.66
CA THR A 148 -13.15 10.90 1.29
C THR A 148 -13.43 12.28 0.70
N ALA A 149 -12.67 12.67 -0.33
CA ALA A 149 -12.77 13.97 -0.96
C ALA A 149 -13.29 13.85 -2.40
N GLU A 150 -14.46 14.42 -2.66
CA GLU A 150 -14.92 14.70 -4.01
C GLU A 150 -14.33 16.02 -4.50
N MET A 151 -13.54 15.97 -5.56
CA MET A 151 -12.82 17.11 -6.13
C MET A 151 -13.09 17.22 -7.64
N PRO A 152 -14.27 17.71 -8.03
CA PRO A 152 -14.64 17.87 -9.44
C PRO A 152 -13.61 18.70 -10.21
N GLY A 153 -13.17 18.19 -11.35
CA GLY A 153 -12.17 18.85 -12.20
C GLY A 153 -10.71 18.62 -11.82
N MET A 154 -10.40 18.04 -10.63
CA MET A 154 -9.03 17.62 -10.28
C MET A 154 -8.73 16.20 -10.77
N TYR A 155 -9.69 15.30 -10.67
CA TYR A 155 -9.60 13.94 -11.17
C TYR A 155 -10.64 13.71 -12.27
N PRO A 156 -10.34 12.92 -13.30
CA PRO A 156 -11.34 12.44 -14.25
C PRO A 156 -12.45 11.65 -13.55
N GLU A 157 -13.65 11.64 -14.14
CA GLU A 157 -14.72 10.77 -13.66
C GLU A 157 -14.30 9.29 -13.74
N GLY A 158 -14.57 8.51 -12.69
CA GLY A 158 -14.17 7.12 -12.58
C GLY A 158 -12.72 6.89 -12.11
N GLU A 159 -11.95 7.95 -11.91
CA GLU A 159 -10.59 7.86 -11.38
C GLU A 159 -10.53 8.39 -9.93
N TYR A 160 -9.64 7.80 -9.14
CA TYR A 160 -9.34 8.21 -7.78
C TYR A 160 -7.85 8.07 -7.47
N ASP A 161 -7.41 8.72 -6.42
CA ASP A 161 -6.09 8.54 -5.84
C ASP A 161 -6.20 8.14 -4.37
N LEU A 162 -5.16 7.46 -3.87
CA LEU A 162 -5.12 6.91 -2.52
C LEU A 162 -3.83 7.31 -1.82
N ALA A 163 -3.96 7.76 -0.57
CA ALA A 163 -2.84 7.90 0.34
C ALA A 163 -3.15 7.19 1.65
N GLY A 164 -2.18 6.45 2.17
CA GLY A 164 -2.26 5.73 3.43
C GLY A 164 -1.29 6.31 4.47
N PHE A 165 -1.71 6.30 5.72
CA PHE A 165 -0.92 6.77 6.88
C PHE A 165 -0.95 5.69 7.93
N ALA A 166 0.20 5.07 8.17
CA ALA A 166 0.38 4.06 9.20
C ALA A 166 1.13 4.64 10.39
N VAL A 167 0.67 4.32 11.59
CA VAL A 167 1.39 4.59 12.82
C VAL A 167 1.60 3.30 13.57
N GLY A 168 2.83 3.04 13.98
CA GLY A 168 3.23 1.91 14.77
C GLY A 168 4.05 2.32 15.99
N VAL A 169 4.43 1.34 16.79
CA VAL A 169 5.23 1.53 18.00
C VAL A 169 6.33 0.49 18.06
N VAL A 170 7.47 0.90 18.57
CA VAL A 170 8.59 0.00 18.89
C VAL A 170 9.16 0.39 20.25
N GLU A 171 9.63 -0.61 21.02
CA GLU A 171 10.43 -0.35 22.21
C GLU A 171 11.75 0.32 21.79
N LYS A 172 12.15 1.39 22.44
CA LYS A 172 13.33 2.18 22.06
C LYS A 172 14.61 1.35 21.94
N SER A 173 14.78 0.38 22.81
CA SER A 173 15.92 -0.54 22.79
C SER A 173 15.88 -1.57 21.67
N GLU A 174 14.70 -1.77 21.01
CA GLU A 174 14.45 -2.74 19.97
C GLU A 174 14.37 -2.14 18.56
N ILE A 175 14.68 -0.84 18.41
CA ILE A 175 14.69 -0.17 17.10
C ILE A 175 15.69 -0.88 16.17
N ILE A 176 15.22 -1.29 15.00
CA ILE A 176 16.04 -1.89 13.94
C ILE A 176 16.46 -0.77 12.98
N ASN A 177 17.76 -0.50 12.92
CA ASN A 177 18.33 0.62 12.16
C ASN A 177 19.58 0.28 11.35
N GLY A 178 19.91 -1.00 11.21
CA GLY A 178 21.07 -1.48 10.46
C GLY A 178 22.42 -1.32 11.18
N LYS A 179 22.53 -0.57 12.27
CA LYS A 179 23.81 -0.28 12.95
C LYS A 179 24.51 -1.52 13.52
N LYS A 180 23.78 -2.60 13.72
CA LYS A 180 24.32 -3.88 14.23
C LYS A 180 24.74 -4.85 13.12
N ILE A 181 24.55 -4.49 11.85
CA ILE A 181 24.97 -5.30 10.71
C ILE A 181 26.50 -5.35 10.64
N GLN A 182 27.03 -6.53 10.40
CA GLN A 182 28.48 -6.79 10.34
C GLN A 182 28.80 -7.66 9.12
N SER A 183 30.06 -7.60 8.69
CA SER A 183 30.58 -8.53 7.68
C SER A 183 30.41 -9.97 8.14
N GLY A 184 29.92 -10.84 7.25
CA GLY A 184 29.59 -12.22 7.53
C GLY A 184 28.13 -12.45 7.97
N ASP A 185 27.32 -11.41 8.17
CA ASP A 185 25.88 -11.57 8.41
C ASP A 185 25.18 -12.13 7.17
N ALA A 186 24.22 -13.03 7.39
CA ALA A 186 23.39 -13.58 6.31
C ALA A 186 22.32 -12.58 5.86
N VAL A 187 22.13 -12.46 4.54
CA VAL A 187 21.02 -11.72 3.95
C VAL A 187 19.97 -12.70 3.46
N ILE A 188 18.77 -12.61 4.01
CA ILE A 188 17.64 -13.48 3.66
C ILE A 188 16.56 -12.68 2.94
N GLY A 189 16.21 -13.12 1.72
CA GLY A 189 15.10 -12.58 0.96
C GLY A 189 13.77 -13.26 1.30
N LEU A 190 12.74 -12.49 1.58
CA LEU A 190 11.37 -12.98 1.68
C LEU A 190 10.64 -12.77 0.36
N ALA A 191 10.01 -13.85 -0.13
CA ALA A 191 9.33 -13.82 -1.42
C ALA A 191 8.25 -12.74 -1.50
N SER A 192 8.17 -12.04 -2.62
CA SER A 192 7.04 -11.19 -2.98
C SER A 192 5.85 -12.02 -3.46
N SER A 193 4.68 -11.41 -3.54
CA SER A 193 3.48 -11.98 -4.18
C SER A 193 3.40 -11.69 -5.68
N GLY A 194 4.23 -10.78 -6.17
CA GLY A 194 4.26 -10.27 -7.53
C GLY A 194 5.03 -8.97 -7.59
N ALA A 195 4.63 -8.06 -8.47
CA ALA A 195 5.27 -6.73 -8.61
C ALA A 195 5.01 -5.80 -7.42
N HIS A 196 4.10 -6.18 -6.52
CA HIS A 196 3.60 -5.34 -5.43
C HIS A 196 2.91 -4.07 -5.97
N SER A 197 3.39 -2.88 -5.60
CA SER A 197 2.86 -1.61 -6.11
C SER A 197 3.90 -0.76 -6.83
N ASN A 198 5.02 -1.36 -7.27
CA ASN A 198 6.13 -0.64 -7.90
C ASN A 198 6.36 -1.06 -9.35
N GLY A 199 6.90 -0.14 -10.15
CA GLY A 199 7.21 -0.38 -11.55
C GLY A 199 5.99 -0.41 -12.50
N TYR A 200 4.81 -0.06 -12.05
CA TYR A 200 3.57 -0.19 -12.84
C TYR A 200 3.51 0.73 -14.06
N SER A 201 4.22 1.85 -14.08
CA SER A 201 4.32 2.67 -15.29
C SER A 201 5.02 1.90 -16.42
N LEU A 202 6.07 1.13 -16.08
CA LEU A 202 6.78 0.30 -17.06
C LEU A 202 5.95 -0.96 -17.42
N ILE A 203 5.35 -1.64 -16.44
CA ILE A 203 4.45 -2.78 -16.67
C ILE A 203 3.35 -2.41 -17.66
N ARG A 204 2.63 -1.32 -17.42
CA ARG A 204 1.56 -0.84 -18.30
C ARG A 204 2.06 -0.49 -19.69
N LYS A 205 3.23 0.14 -19.81
CA LYS A 205 3.83 0.45 -21.09
C LYS A 205 4.12 -0.82 -21.90
N ILE A 206 4.65 -1.87 -21.26
CA ILE A 206 4.94 -3.14 -21.92
C ILE A 206 3.66 -3.83 -22.33
N ILE A 207 2.66 -3.95 -21.43
CA ILE A 207 1.35 -4.53 -21.72
C ILE A 207 0.71 -3.86 -22.94
N ASN A 208 0.72 -2.53 -22.99
CA ASN A 208 0.15 -1.76 -24.09
C ASN A 208 0.90 -1.97 -25.41
N ASN A 209 2.24 -2.00 -25.39
CA ASN A 209 3.05 -2.22 -26.55
C ASN A 209 2.82 -3.62 -27.17
N GLU A 210 2.73 -4.63 -26.31
CA GLU A 210 2.48 -6.01 -26.70
C GLU A 210 1.00 -6.30 -27.01
N LYS A 211 0.11 -5.36 -26.73
CA LYS A 211 -1.35 -5.56 -26.80
C LYS A 211 -1.78 -6.84 -26.08
N ALA A 212 -1.18 -7.06 -24.89
CA ALA A 212 -1.35 -8.28 -24.15
C ALA A 212 -2.81 -8.45 -23.67
N ASP A 213 -3.35 -9.65 -23.85
CA ASP A 213 -4.70 -9.98 -23.39
C ASP A 213 -4.72 -10.25 -21.89
N PHE A 214 -5.40 -9.40 -21.14
CA PHE A 214 -5.56 -9.56 -19.70
C PHE A 214 -6.33 -10.83 -19.29
N SER A 215 -7.18 -11.36 -20.17
CA SER A 215 -7.92 -12.61 -19.95
C SER A 215 -7.10 -13.85 -20.32
N GLY A 216 -5.99 -13.66 -21.04
CA GLY A 216 -5.10 -14.73 -21.47
C GLY A 216 -4.46 -15.49 -20.31
N PRO A 217 -4.15 -16.77 -20.50
CA PRO A 217 -3.51 -17.60 -19.50
C PRO A 217 -2.08 -17.10 -19.21
N PHE A 218 -1.76 -16.94 -17.93
CA PHE A 218 -0.44 -16.56 -17.48
C PHE A 218 -0.11 -17.25 -16.14
N ASP A 219 0.88 -18.12 -16.13
CA ASP A 219 1.36 -18.82 -14.93
C ASP A 219 0.24 -19.51 -14.12
N GLY A 220 -0.65 -20.23 -14.81
CA GLY A 220 -1.79 -20.94 -14.22
C GLY A 220 -2.98 -20.06 -13.79
N ARG A 221 -2.89 -18.75 -14.02
CA ARG A 221 -3.95 -17.76 -13.77
C ARG A 221 -4.20 -16.91 -15.02
N THR A 222 -4.87 -15.78 -14.90
CA THR A 222 -4.93 -14.77 -15.97
C THR A 222 -3.85 -13.72 -15.77
N LEU A 223 -3.42 -13.05 -16.88
CA LEU A 223 -2.51 -11.90 -16.76
C LEU A 223 -3.09 -10.82 -15.83
N ARG A 224 -4.41 -10.60 -15.92
CA ARG A 224 -5.14 -9.70 -15.00
C ARG A 224 -4.88 -10.03 -13.53
N ASP A 225 -5.02 -11.30 -13.14
CA ASP A 225 -4.86 -11.70 -11.75
C ASP A 225 -3.42 -11.55 -11.28
N VAL A 226 -2.45 -11.82 -12.15
CA VAL A 226 -1.03 -11.71 -11.83
C VAL A 226 -0.61 -10.25 -11.64
N VAL A 227 -1.05 -9.34 -12.53
CA VAL A 227 -0.67 -7.92 -12.41
C VAL A 227 -1.49 -7.17 -11.35
N MET A 228 -2.64 -7.72 -10.91
CA MET A 228 -3.44 -7.14 -9.83
C MET A 228 -3.23 -7.86 -8.49
N GLU A 229 -2.30 -8.81 -8.41
CA GLU A 229 -1.94 -9.46 -7.15
C GLU A 229 -1.54 -8.41 -6.10
N PRO A 230 -2.17 -8.41 -4.91
CA PRO A 230 -1.85 -7.41 -3.88
C PRO A 230 -0.46 -7.61 -3.28
N THR A 231 0.10 -6.52 -2.81
CA THR A 231 1.36 -6.48 -2.08
C THR A 231 1.30 -7.36 -0.84
N ARG A 232 2.33 -8.18 -0.64
CA ARG A 232 2.43 -9.06 0.53
C ARG A 232 2.65 -8.26 1.81
N LEU A 233 1.88 -8.62 2.83
CA LEU A 233 2.02 -8.12 4.20
C LEU A 233 2.96 -9.03 4.99
N TYR A 234 4.07 -8.47 5.50
CA TYR A 234 5.09 -9.23 6.23
C TYR A 234 4.96 -9.12 7.75
N VAL A 235 4.04 -8.28 8.24
CA VAL A 235 3.95 -7.86 9.65
C VAL A 235 3.92 -9.04 10.62
N LYS A 236 2.94 -9.94 10.49
CA LYS A 236 2.79 -11.06 11.44
C LYS A 236 3.99 -12.00 11.46
N SER A 237 4.55 -12.29 10.27
CA SER A 237 5.71 -13.18 10.15
C SER A 237 6.96 -12.56 10.79
N ILE A 238 7.20 -11.27 10.55
CA ILE A 238 8.37 -10.57 11.08
C ILE A 238 8.25 -10.35 12.58
N LEU A 239 7.08 -9.92 13.08
CA LEU A 239 6.90 -9.72 14.52
C LEU A 239 7.11 -11.02 15.28
N ARG A 240 6.60 -12.16 14.76
CA ARG A 240 6.85 -13.48 15.35
C ARG A 240 8.33 -13.90 15.26
N LEU A 241 9.00 -13.59 14.14
CA LEU A 241 10.43 -13.91 13.97
C LEU A 241 11.28 -13.15 15.00
N LYS A 242 10.96 -11.88 15.26
CA LYS A 242 11.65 -11.04 16.28
C LYS A 242 11.62 -11.62 17.68
N GLU A 243 10.64 -12.47 18.03
CA GLU A 243 10.57 -13.10 19.36
C GLU A 243 11.70 -14.10 19.60
N THR A 244 12.26 -14.67 18.53
CA THR A 244 13.24 -15.75 18.61
C THR A 244 14.59 -15.44 17.95
N ILE A 245 14.60 -14.52 17.00
CA ILE A 245 15.81 -14.21 16.21
C ILE A 245 16.06 -12.70 16.24
N GLN A 246 17.30 -12.31 16.50
CA GLN A 246 17.72 -10.92 16.40
C GLN A 246 17.85 -10.51 14.93
N ILE A 247 16.97 -9.63 14.47
CA ILE A 247 17.06 -9.00 13.16
C ILE A 247 17.90 -7.74 13.31
N LYS A 248 18.96 -7.60 12.53
CA LYS A 248 19.89 -6.46 12.61
C LYS A 248 19.51 -5.32 11.66
N GLY A 249 18.88 -5.66 10.55
CA GLY A 249 18.38 -4.70 9.55
C GLY A 249 17.29 -5.33 8.67
N MET A 250 16.40 -4.51 8.15
CA MET A 250 15.36 -4.90 7.21
C MET A 250 15.21 -3.85 6.12
N ALA A 251 14.97 -4.29 4.88
CA ALA A 251 14.67 -3.43 3.75
C ALA A 251 13.41 -3.92 3.05
N HIS A 252 12.40 -3.05 2.94
CA HIS A 252 11.24 -3.25 2.08
C HIS A 252 11.67 -2.95 0.64
N ILE A 253 11.48 -3.92 -0.27
CA ILE A 253 11.92 -3.78 -1.66
C ILE A 253 10.79 -3.15 -2.46
N THR A 254 10.92 -1.84 -2.67
CA THR A 254 9.96 -0.96 -3.36
C THR A 254 10.59 -0.33 -4.60
N GLY A 255 10.23 0.89 -4.98
CA GLY A 255 10.88 1.63 -6.05
C GLY A 255 12.39 1.77 -5.80
N GLY A 256 13.19 1.56 -6.82
CA GLY A 256 14.64 1.40 -6.71
C GLY A 256 15.09 -0.06 -6.62
N GLY A 257 14.14 -1.00 -6.44
CA GLY A 257 14.40 -2.44 -6.44
C GLY A 257 15.40 -2.90 -5.38
N ILE A 258 16.00 -4.05 -5.61
CA ILE A 258 17.00 -4.63 -4.69
C ILE A 258 18.22 -3.72 -4.59
N THR A 259 18.62 -3.09 -5.69
CA THR A 259 19.88 -2.33 -5.80
C THR A 259 19.89 -1.03 -5.00
N GLU A 260 18.73 -0.39 -4.82
CA GLU A 260 18.67 0.90 -4.10
C GLU A 260 18.09 0.77 -2.68
N ASN A 261 17.31 -0.28 -2.37
CA ASN A 261 16.71 -0.41 -1.05
C ASN A 261 17.61 -1.11 -0.03
N ILE A 262 18.36 -2.15 -0.40
CA ILE A 262 19.26 -2.84 0.54
C ILE A 262 20.37 -1.92 1.05
N PRO A 263 21.03 -1.07 0.24
CA PRO A 263 22.06 -0.17 0.74
C PRO A 263 21.59 0.80 1.83
N ARG A 264 20.29 1.14 1.91
CA ARG A 264 19.76 2.07 2.91
C ARG A 264 19.96 1.61 4.35
N ILE A 265 20.14 0.30 4.57
CA ILE A 265 20.31 -0.27 5.90
C ILE A 265 21.76 -0.66 6.20
N LEU A 266 22.68 -0.48 5.26
CA LEU A 266 24.09 -0.84 5.39
C LEU A 266 24.92 0.35 5.90
N GLY A 267 25.90 0.07 6.73
CA GLY A 267 26.95 1.03 7.05
C GLY A 267 27.83 1.33 5.83
N ALA A 268 28.52 2.46 5.83
CA ALA A 268 29.34 2.93 4.71
C ALA A 268 30.47 1.93 4.29
N ASP A 269 30.90 1.10 5.22
CA ASP A 269 32.00 0.13 5.00
C ASP A 269 31.47 -1.29 4.69
N LEU A 270 30.17 -1.44 4.45
CA LEU A 270 29.52 -2.73 4.20
C LEU A 270 28.92 -2.80 2.79
N MET A 271 28.97 -3.99 2.24
CA MET A 271 28.37 -4.33 0.95
C MET A 271 27.52 -5.61 1.11
N ALA A 272 26.37 -5.65 0.49
CA ALA A 272 25.61 -6.88 0.35
C ALA A 272 26.02 -7.60 -0.93
N GLU A 273 26.45 -8.86 -0.80
CA GLU A 273 26.67 -9.74 -1.94
C GLU A 273 25.41 -10.59 -2.15
N ILE A 274 24.79 -10.44 -3.33
CA ILE A 274 23.54 -11.11 -3.67
C ILE A 274 23.74 -11.93 -4.94
N GLN A 275 23.58 -13.24 -4.83
CA GLN A 275 23.67 -14.15 -5.97
C GLN A 275 22.28 -14.36 -6.57
N SER A 276 22.03 -13.83 -7.75
CA SER A 276 20.73 -13.91 -8.43
C SER A 276 20.30 -15.35 -8.76
N SER A 277 21.23 -16.30 -8.76
CA SER A 277 20.93 -17.73 -8.94
C SER A 277 20.31 -18.42 -7.69
N ASN A 278 20.28 -17.74 -6.54
CA ASN A 278 19.75 -18.32 -5.31
C ASN A 278 18.22 -18.40 -5.24
N TRP A 279 17.54 -17.77 -6.17
CA TRP A 279 16.10 -17.91 -6.34
C TRP A 279 15.69 -17.84 -7.83
N PRO A 280 14.61 -18.51 -8.24
CA PRO A 280 14.12 -18.38 -9.59
C PRO A 280 13.50 -16.99 -9.81
N LEU A 281 13.83 -16.34 -10.91
CA LEU A 281 13.15 -15.12 -11.32
C LEU A 281 11.70 -15.48 -11.65
N PRO A 282 10.67 -14.91 -10.98
CA PRO A 282 9.28 -15.26 -11.26
C PRO A 282 8.87 -14.93 -12.70
N ASN A 283 7.96 -15.72 -13.25
CA ASN A 283 7.52 -15.66 -14.66
C ASN A 283 7.07 -14.28 -15.11
N LEU A 284 6.44 -13.49 -14.22
CA LEU A 284 6.07 -12.11 -14.55
C LEU A 284 7.29 -11.27 -14.93
N PHE A 285 8.35 -11.34 -14.12
CA PHE A 285 9.56 -10.52 -14.36
C PHE A 285 10.36 -11.02 -15.56
N GLN A 286 10.37 -12.33 -15.82
CA GLN A 286 10.94 -12.88 -17.06
C GLN A 286 10.19 -12.35 -18.28
N TRP A 287 8.86 -12.43 -18.25
CA TRP A 287 8.01 -11.93 -19.33
C TRP A 287 8.21 -10.41 -19.56
N LEU A 288 8.27 -9.63 -18.48
CA LEU A 288 8.52 -8.19 -18.56
C LEU A 288 9.91 -7.89 -19.16
N GLN A 289 10.92 -8.67 -18.76
CA GLN A 289 12.27 -8.53 -19.27
C GLN A 289 12.33 -8.82 -20.76
N ASP A 290 11.77 -9.93 -21.19
CA ASP A 290 11.78 -10.38 -22.58
C ASP A 290 11.00 -9.41 -23.48
N LYS A 291 9.76 -9.07 -23.09
CA LYS A 291 8.87 -8.21 -23.88
C LYS A 291 9.29 -6.73 -23.86
N GLY A 292 9.83 -6.27 -22.76
CA GLY A 292 10.33 -4.90 -22.61
C GLY A 292 11.78 -4.74 -23.08
N ASN A 293 12.48 -5.82 -23.44
CA ASN A 293 13.94 -5.84 -23.69
C ASN A 293 14.71 -5.09 -22.58
N ILE A 294 14.36 -5.42 -21.31
CA ILE A 294 14.89 -4.73 -20.12
C ILE A 294 16.25 -5.33 -19.77
N SER A 295 17.28 -4.49 -19.61
CA SER A 295 18.57 -4.95 -19.12
C SER A 295 18.47 -5.47 -17.68
N ASN A 296 19.36 -6.39 -17.28
CA ASN A 296 19.39 -6.89 -15.91
C ASN A 296 19.53 -5.75 -14.89
N THR A 297 20.36 -4.76 -15.16
CA THR A 297 20.55 -3.61 -14.27
C THR A 297 19.25 -2.85 -14.05
N GLU A 298 18.50 -2.58 -15.12
CA GLU A 298 17.22 -1.86 -15.03
C GLU A 298 16.14 -2.71 -14.38
N LEU A 299 16.13 -4.02 -14.64
CA LEU A 299 15.20 -4.96 -14.02
C LEU A 299 15.30 -4.96 -12.49
N TYR A 300 16.53 -5.13 -11.96
CA TYR A 300 16.77 -5.14 -10.51
C TYR A 300 16.69 -3.77 -9.85
N ARG A 301 16.72 -2.69 -10.64
CA ARG A 301 16.51 -1.33 -10.16
C ARG A 301 15.02 -0.94 -10.13
N THR A 302 14.22 -1.48 -11.04
CA THR A 302 12.79 -1.12 -11.16
C THR A 302 11.91 -2.02 -10.32
N PHE A 303 12.21 -3.32 -10.27
CA PHE A 303 11.35 -4.34 -9.70
C PHE A 303 11.97 -5.05 -8.50
N ASN A 304 11.09 -5.67 -7.71
CA ASN A 304 11.50 -6.53 -6.59
C ASN A 304 12.05 -7.90 -7.05
N CYS A 305 11.84 -8.28 -8.30
CA CYS A 305 12.33 -9.53 -8.90
C CYS A 305 12.03 -10.80 -8.08
N GLY A 306 10.92 -10.81 -7.34
CA GLY A 306 10.50 -11.94 -6.52
C GLY A 306 10.86 -11.82 -5.03
N ILE A 307 11.60 -10.80 -4.62
CA ILE A 307 12.00 -10.55 -3.23
C ILE A 307 11.38 -9.24 -2.75
N GLY A 308 10.35 -9.32 -1.91
CA GLY A 308 9.64 -8.13 -1.44
C GLY A 308 10.21 -7.54 -0.14
N MET A 309 10.99 -8.32 0.62
CA MET A 309 11.69 -7.85 1.82
C MET A 309 13.01 -8.56 2.00
N ALA A 310 14.03 -7.85 2.41
CA ALA A 310 15.34 -8.41 2.77
C ALA A 310 15.61 -8.20 4.26
N LEU A 311 16.16 -9.23 4.90
CA LEU A 311 16.53 -9.23 6.31
C LEU A 311 18.02 -9.45 6.44
N SER A 312 18.69 -8.67 7.30
CA SER A 312 20.03 -9.00 7.78
C SER A 312 19.91 -9.67 9.14
N LEU A 313 20.37 -10.91 9.23
CA LEU A 313 20.32 -11.74 10.43
C LEU A 313 21.73 -12.00 10.95
N ILE A 314 21.81 -12.55 12.17
CA ILE A 314 23.05 -13.05 12.73
C ILE A 314 23.62 -14.15 11.82
N HIS A 315 24.96 -14.26 11.81
CA HIS A 315 25.67 -15.38 11.19
C HIS A 315 25.11 -16.70 11.75
N ILE A 316 24.65 -17.55 10.86
CA ILE A 316 24.14 -18.88 11.18
C ILE A 316 25.32 -19.86 11.22
#